data_c35f0f79670e59d4edb72dbcf817cd93
#
_entry.id   c35f0f79670e59d4edb72dbcf817cd93
#
_cell.length_a   1.000
_cell.length_b   1.000
_cell.length_c   1.000
_cell.angle_alpha   90.00
_cell.angle_beta   90.00
_cell.angle_gamma   90.00
#
_symmetry.space_group_name_H-M   'P 1'
#
loop_
_entity.id
_entity.type
_entity.pdbx_description
1 polymer ?
#
loop_
_entity_poly.entity_id
_entity_poly.type
_entity_poly.pdbx_seq_one_letter_code
_entity_poly.pdbx_strand_id
1 'polypeptide(L)'
;MSYKSIKVVKGNGGFGGPLVITPSEAKHKFIYITGGGEKPDIVDKIADLTGMEAVNGFKTSIPDEEIALAIVDCGGTLRCGIYPKKGIPTINIVATGKSGPLAQYITEEIYVSAVGLNQISAANEDEKATTVVTEKPTYDTSKKITEQKAETSIVARIGMGAGKVVATFNQAAREAIQTMLNTIIPFMAFVSLLIGVIQGSGMKV
;
A
#
# COMPACT_ATOMS: atom_id res chain seq x y z
N MET A 1 17.10 4.30 -25.82
CA MET A 1 15.69 3.92 -26.12
C MET A 1 14.82 5.10 -25.78
N SER A 2 13.82 5.43 -26.61
CA SER A 2 12.92 6.55 -26.29
C SER A 2 11.78 6.04 -25.44
N TYR A 3 11.76 6.40 -24.17
CA TYR A 3 10.65 6.14 -23.27
C TYR A 3 9.50 7.12 -23.54
N LYS A 4 8.26 6.68 -23.28
CA LYS A 4 7.07 7.52 -23.45
C LYS A 4 6.44 7.80 -22.09
N SER A 5 5.89 8.99 -21.94
CA SER A 5 5.16 9.39 -20.73
C SER A 5 3.76 8.79 -20.70
N ILE A 6 3.28 8.48 -19.50
CA ILE A 6 1.90 8.05 -19.27
C ILE A 6 1.21 8.97 -18.30
N LYS A 7 -0.11 9.07 -18.44
CA LYS A 7 -1.01 9.72 -17.51
C LYS A 7 -1.88 8.68 -16.84
N VAL A 8 -1.93 8.75 -15.52
CA VAL A 8 -2.73 7.84 -14.70
C VAL A 8 -3.72 8.66 -13.87
N VAL A 9 -4.99 8.34 -14.00
CA VAL A 9 -6.07 9.00 -13.24
C VAL A 9 -6.67 8.02 -12.23
N LYS A 10 -7.30 8.55 -11.19
CA LYS A 10 -8.02 7.71 -10.21
C LYS A 10 -9.26 7.08 -10.83
N GLY A 11 -9.56 5.87 -10.40
CA GLY A 11 -10.84 5.23 -10.70
C GLY A 11 -11.93 5.61 -9.71
N ASN A 12 -13.07 4.95 -9.83
CA ASN A 12 -14.23 5.22 -8.96
C ASN A 12 -13.90 4.89 -7.50
N GLY A 13 -14.18 5.83 -6.60
CA GLY A 13 -13.85 5.74 -5.18
C GLY A 13 -12.36 5.87 -4.86
N GLY A 14 -11.51 6.15 -5.86
CA GLY A 14 -10.08 6.35 -5.68
C GLY A 14 -9.70 7.72 -5.15
N PHE A 15 -8.44 7.84 -4.73
CA PHE A 15 -7.82 9.06 -4.22
C PHE A 15 -6.60 9.44 -5.07
N GLY A 16 -6.31 10.73 -5.15
CA GLY A 16 -5.09 11.29 -5.75
C GLY A 16 -5.11 11.43 -7.26
N GLY A 17 -3.95 11.68 -7.85
CA GLY A 17 -3.75 11.94 -9.26
C GLY A 17 -4.44 13.21 -9.78
N PRO A 18 -4.33 13.49 -11.10
CA PRO A 18 -3.64 12.67 -12.09
C PRO A 18 -2.12 12.65 -11.90
N LEU A 19 -1.50 11.50 -12.12
CA LEU A 19 -0.04 11.38 -12.17
C LEU A 19 0.42 11.34 -13.61
N VAL A 20 1.40 12.17 -13.95
CA VAL A 20 2.13 12.09 -15.22
C VAL A 20 3.51 11.54 -14.93
N ILE A 21 3.80 10.34 -15.42
CA ILE A 21 5.04 9.63 -15.19
C ILE A 21 5.86 9.66 -16.46
N THR A 22 7.00 10.32 -16.38
CA THR A 22 7.95 10.44 -17.48
C THR A 22 9.20 9.63 -17.12
N PRO A 23 9.41 8.46 -17.73
CA PRO A 23 10.63 7.70 -17.52
C PRO A 23 11.87 8.42 -18.05
N SER A 24 13.02 8.12 -17.50
CA SER A 24 14.32 8.63 -17.95
C SER A 24 15.32 7.48 -18.02
N GLU A 25 16.49 7.72 -18.59
CA GLU A 25 17.55 6.71 -18.61
C GLU A 25 17.99 6.26 -17.22
N ALA A 26 17.92 7.14 -16.21
CA ALA A 26 18.19 6.80 -14.83
C ALA A 26 17.01 6.07 -14.15
N LYS A 27 15.76 6.45 -14.49
CA LYS A 27 14.54 5.88 -13.92
C LYS A 27 13.72 5.23 -15.03
N HIS A 28 14.08 4.01 -15.38
CA HIS A 28 13.49 3.27 -16.50
C HIS A 28 12.83 1.95 -16.11
N LYS A 29 12.78 1.67 -14.80
CA LYS A 29 12.13 0.49 -14.26
C LYS A 29 10.93 0.87 -13.40
N PHE A 30 9.98 -0.01 -13.34
CA PHE A 30 8.90 0.09 -12.36
C PHE A 30 8.68 -1.23 -11.66
N ILE A 31 8.26 -1.15 -10.39
CA ILE A 31 8.06 -2.34 -9.59
C ILE A 31 6.57 -2.57 -9.33
N TYR A 32 6.18 -3.84 -9.25
CA TYR A 32 4.86 -4.22 -8.76
C TYR A 32 5.00 -5.15 -7.55
N ILE A 33 4.21 -4.84 -6.51
CA ILE A 33 4.19 -5.57 -5.24
C ILE A 33 2.74 -5.78 -4.85
N THR A 34 2.18 -6.88 -5.35
CA THR A 34 0.78 -7.26 -5.22
C THR A 34 0.63 -8.49 -4.34
N GLY A 35 -0.52 -8.66 -3.71
CA GLY A 35 -0.81 -9.80 -2.86
C GLY A 35 -0.63 -11.12 -3.61
N GLY A 36 0.12 -12.05 -3.01
CA GLY A 36 0.47 -13.31 -3.66
C GLY A 36 1.55 -13.22 -4.74
N GLY A 37 2.04 -12.01 -5.09
CA GLY A 37 3.06 -11.81 -6.14
C GLY A 37 2.54 -12.02 -7.57
N GLU A 38 1.22 -12.05 -7.77
CA GLU A 38 0.59 -12.11 -9.08
C GLU A 38 0.76 -10.81 -9.84
N LYS A 39 0.97 -10.89 -11.15
CA LYS A 39 1.16 -9.71 -12.01
C LYS A 39 -0.19 -9.16 -12.44
N PRO A 40 -0.58 -7.92 -12.04
CA PRO A 40 -1.80 -7.29 -12.51
C PRO A 40 -1.75 -6.93 -13.99
N ASP A 41 -2.89 -6.94 -14.67
CA ASP A 41 -3.00 -6.58 -16.11
C ASP A 41 -2.46 -5.20 -16.44
N ILE A 42 -2.55 -4.25 -15.50
CA ILE A 42 -2.02 -2.89 -15.70
C ILE A 42 -0.49 -2.86 -15.88
N VAL A 43 0.23 -3.87 -15.41
CA VAL A 43 1.69 -3.98 -15.55
C VAL A 43 2.08 -4.08 -17.01
N ASP A 44 1.43 -4.96 -17.77
CA ASP A 44 1.72 -5.14 -19.19
C ASP A 44 1.37 -3.87 -19.98
N LYS A 45 0.20 -3.29 -19.69
CA LYS A 45 -0.21 -2.02 -20.33
C LYS A 45 0.78 -0.88 -20.10
N ILE A 46 1.30 -0.74 -18.87
CA ILE A 46 2.29 0.30 -18.55
C ILE A 46 3.61 0.02 -19.27
N ALA A 47 4.08 -1.22 -19.28
CA ALA A 47 5.30 -1.60 -20.00
C ALA A 47 5.19 -1.30 -21.51
N ASP A 48 4.07 -1.67 -22.13
CA ASP A 48 3.80 -1.44 -23.56
C ASP A 48 3.73 0.06 -23.92
N LEU A 49 3.09 0.86 -23.07
CA LEU A 49 2.94 2.30 -23.31
C LEU A 49 4.24 3.07 -23.10
N THR A 50 5.05 2.67 -22.11
CA THR A 50 6.22 3.45 -21.67
C THR A 50 7.54 2.93 -22.21
N GLY A 51 7.64 1.64 -22.50
CA GLY A 51 8.89 0.94 -22.77
C GLY A 51 9.72 0.67 -21.51
N MET A 52 9.19 0.88 -20.29
CA MET A 52 9.87 0.58 -19.04
C MET A 52 9.90 -0.93 -18.75
N GLU A 53 10.93 -1.35 -18.04
CA GLU A 53 11.07 -2.71 -17.52
C GLU A 53 10.20 -2.91 -16.27
N ALA A 54 9.34 -3.93 -16.28
CA ALA A 54 8.52 -4.32 -15.14
C ALA A 54 9.26 -5.32 -14.24
N VAL A 55 9.39 -5.01 -12.96
CA VAL A 55 10.10 -5.87 -11.98
C VAL A 55 9.16 -6.33 -10.88
N ASN A 56 9.17 -7.63 -10.59
CA ASN A 56 8.45 -8.18 -9.44
C ASN A 56 9.21 -7.88 -8.15
N GLY A 57 8.71 -6.94 -7.35
CA GLY A 57 9.37 -6.49 -6.13
C GLY A 57 9.37 -7.50 -4.97
N PHE A 58 8.66 -8.65 -5.10
CA PHE A 58 8.82 -9.76 -4.17
C PHE A 58 9.99 -10.68 -4.53
N LYS A 59 10.35 -10.75 -5.80
CA LYS A 59 11.39 -11.65 -6.28
C LYS A 59 12.75 -10.95 -6.40
N THR A 60 12.74 -9.66 -6.73
CA THR A 60 13.96 -8.92 -7.06
C THR A 60 13.91 -7.54 -6.43
N SER A 61 14.98 -7.16 -5.74
CA SER A 61 15.18 -5.79 -5.24
C SER A 61 15.96 -5.00 -6.28
N ILE A 62 15.53 -3.78 -6.55
CA ILE A 62 16.23 -2.81 -7.40
C ILE A 62 16.47 -1.52 -6.60
N PRO A 63 17.52 -0.75 -6.93
CA PRO A 63 17.79 0.53 -6.28
C PRO A 63 16.60 1.51 -6.46
N ASP A 64 16.29 2.28 -5.42
CA ASP A 64 15.19 3.24 -5.46
C ASP A 64 15.38 4.31 -6.55
N GLU A 65 16.63 4.60 -6.90
CA GLU A 65 17.02 5.56 -7.93
C GLU A 65 16.65 5.13 -9.35
N GLU A 66 16.51 3.83 -9.60
CA GLU A 66 16.11 3.27 -10.89
C GLU A 66 14.58 3.17 -11.04
N ILE A 67 13.83 3.35 -9.94
CA ILE A 67 12.38 3.17 -9.92
C ILE A 67 11.69 4.45 -10.36
N ALA A 68 10.99 4.39 -11.50
CA ALA A 68 10.12 5.46 -11.99
C ALA A 68 8.73 5.42 -11.34
N LEU A 69 8.25 4.22 -10.98
CA LEU A 69 6.88 3.98 -10.54
C LEU A 69 6.79 2.73 -9.68
N ALA A 70 5.94 2.74 -8.66
CA ALA A 70 5.57 1.56 -7.90
C ALA A 70 4.07 1.25 -8.05
N ILE A 71 3.74 -0.03 -8.25
CA ILE A 71 2.36 -0.54 -8.30
C ILE A 71 2.13 -1.41 -7.07
N VAL A 72 1.06 -1.14 -6.33
CA VAL A 72 0.69 -1.88 -5.12
C VAL A 72 -0.79 -2.28 -5.12
N ASP A 73 -1.13 -3.29 -4.36
CA ASP A 73 -2.50 -3.68 -4.02
C ASP A 73 -2.72 -3.53 -2.52
N CYS A 74 -2.98 -2.35 -2.05
CA CYS A 74 -2.95 -2.07 -0.63
C CYS A 74 -4.28 -1.51 -0.11
N GLY A 75 -4.92 -2.23 0.81
CA GLY A 75 -6.15 -1.81 1.48
C GLY A 75 -5.95 -0.85 2.67
N GLY A 76 -4.87 -0.06 2.70
CA GLY A 76 -4.64 0.94 3.75
C GLY A 76 -3.62 0.55 4.81
N THR A 77 -2.72 -0.37 4.51
CA THR A 77 -1.61 -0.77 5.39
C THR A 77 -0.36 0.08 5.14
N LEU A 78 0.74 -0.28 5.79
CA LEU A 78 2.05 0.37 5.63
C LEU A 78 2.50 0.47 4.17
N ARG A 79 2.19 -0.53 3.33
CA ARG A 79 2.63 -0.62 1.93
C ARG A 79 2.18 0.56 1.08
N CYS A 80 0.99 1.11 1.33
CA CYS A 80 0.47 2.27 0.59
C CYS A 80 1.42 3.48 0.64
N GLY A 81 2.10 3.69 1.77
CA GLY A 81 2.92 4.87 1.99
C GLY A 81 4.43 4.64 1.90
N ILE A 82 4.91 3.41 1.70
CA ILE A 82 6.36 3.11 1.65
C ILE A 82 7.03 3.85 0.47
N TYR A 83 6.46 3.71 -0.73
CA TYR A 83 7.02 4.31 -1.93
C TYR A 83 6.79 5.82 -2.02
N PRO A 84 5.59 6.35 -1.68
CA PRO A 84 5.39 7.79 -1.52
C PRO A 84 6.40 8.43 -0.56
N LYS A 85 6.71 7.78 0.58
CA LYS A 85 7.74 8.25 1.53
C LYS A 85 9.12 8.37 0.89
N LYS A 86 9.44 7.53 -0.08
CA LYS A 86 10.71 7.55 -0.84
C LYS A 86 10.68 8.52 -2.03
N GLY A 87 9.57 9.25 -2.24
CA GLY A 87 9.40 10.11 -3.41
C GLY A 87 9.15 9.36 -4.71
N ILE A 88 8.69 8.12 -4.64
CA ILE A 88 8.40 7.29 -5.81
C ILE A 88 6.90 7.36 -6.12
N PRO A 89 6.50 7.81 -7.32
CA PRO A 89 5.11 7.77 -7.77
C PRO A 89 4.49 6.39 -7.56
N THR A 90 3.28 6.35 -6.99
CA THR A 90 2.68 5.10 -6.58
C THR A 90 1.26 4.96 -7.11
N ILE A 91 1.01 3.86 -7.80
CA ILE A 91 -0.31 3.42 -8.25
C ILE A 91 -0.81 2.33 -7.31
N ASN A 92 -2.01 2.51 -6.78
CA ASN A 92 -2.71 1.47 -6.05
C ASN A 92 -3.91 0.96 -6.86
N ILE A 93 -3.99 -0.34 -7.08
CA ILE A 93 -5.16 -0.94 -7.76
C ILE A 93 -6.40 -0.97 -6.88
N VAL A 94 -6.23 -0.94 -5.57
CA VAL A 94 -7.34 -0.88 -4.61
C VAL A 94 -7.77 0.57 -4.37
N ALA A 95 -9.07 0.80 -4.22
CA ALA A 95 -9.64 2.12 -3.91
C ALA A 95 -9.35 2.52 -2.46
N THR A 96 -8.13 3.02 -2.21
CA THR A 96 -7.66 3.38 -0.87
C THR A 96 -7.06 4.79 -0.89
N GLY A 97 -7.56 5.66 -0.03
CA GLY A 97 -7.05 7.02 0.16
C GLY A 97 -5.90 7.09 1.18
N LYS A 98 -5.79 8.25 1.82
CA LYS A 98 -4.82 8.50 2.91
C LYS A 98 -5.12 7.61 4.11
N SER A 99 -4.45 6.48 4.20
CA SER A 99 -4.63 5.55 5.31
C SER A 99 -3.34 4.81 5.65
N GLY A 100 -3.33 4.23 6.84
CA GLY A 100 -2.17 3.49 7.36
C GLY A 100 -1.14 4.38 8.07
N PRO A 101 -0.08 3.77 8.60
CA PRO A 101 0.93 4.46 9.42
C PRO A 101 1.74 5.53 8.69
N LEU A 102 1.79 5.47 7.36
CA LEU A 102 2.52 6.40 6.50
C LEU A 102 1.59 7.31 5.69
N ALA A 103 0.35 7.51 6.13
CA ALA A 103 -0.66 8.31 5.43
C ALA A 103 -0.22 9.75 5.13
N GLN A 104 0.67 10.33 5.95
CA GLN A 104 1.22 11.67 5.75
C GLN A 104 2.00 11.83 4.44
N TYR A 105 2.57 10.75 3.91
CA TYR A 105 3.33 10.76 2.64
C TYR A 105 2.45 10.50 1.42
N ILE A 106 1.18 10.13 1.63
CA ILE A 106 0.22 9.88 0.55
C ILE A 106 -0.42 11.21 0.18
N THR A 107 0.09 11.87 -0.87
CA THR A 107 -0.45 13.11 -1.42
C THR A 107 -1.03 12.86 -2.81
N GLU A 108 -1.85 13.79 -3.30
CA GLU A 108 -2.45 13.69 -4.63
C GLU A 108 -1.42 13.73 -5.76
N GLU A 109 -0.26 14.32 -5.50
CA GLU A 109 0.81 14.52 -6.49
C GLU A 109 1.71 13.30 -6.66
N ILE A 110 1.69 12.35 -5.72
CA ILE A 110 2.59 11.19 -5.76
C ILE A 110 1.85 9.85 -5.73
N TYR A 111 0.56 9.87 -5.46
CA TYR A 111 -0.22 8.67 -5.27
C TYR A 111 -1.56 8.75 -6.00
N VAL A 112 -1.95 7.63 -6.59
CA VAL A 112 -3.26 7.47 -7.23
C VAL A 112 -3.80 6.08 -6.97
N SER A 113 -5.10 5.97 -6.69
CA SER A 113 -5.72 4.70 -6.34
C SER A 113 -6.99 4.37 -7.13
N ALA A 114 -7.48 3.15 -6.99
CA ALA A 114 -8.54 2.54 -7.80
C ALA A 114 -8.17 2.50 -9.30
N VAL A 115 -6.91 2.21 -9.60
CA VAL A 115 -6.41 2.22 -10.98
C VAL A 115 -6.59 0.86 -11.63
N GLY A 116 -7.35 0.83 -12.70
CA GLY A 116 -7.46 -0.30 -13.62
C GLY A 116 -6.95 0.07 -15.01
N LEU A 117 -7.22 -0.77 -16.00
CA LEU A 117 -6.75 -0.56 -17.37
C LEU A 117 -7.25 0.76 -17.97
N ASN A 118 -8.49 1.16 -17.69
CA ASN A 118 -9.11 2.35 -18.29
C ASN A 118 -8.58 3.68 -17.72
N GLN A 119 -7.88 3.64 -16.60
CA GLN A 119 -7.31 4.81 -15.93
C GLN A 119 -5.91 5.18 -16.43
N ILE A 120 -5.35 4.39 -17.34
CA ILE A 120 -3.99 4.57 -17.85
C ILE A 120 -4.04 4.92 -19.33
N SER A 121 -3.45 6.04 -19.71
CA SER A 121 -3.35 6.53 -21.09
C SER A 121 -1.94 7.05 -21.39
N ALA A 122 -1.60 7.17 -22.67
CA ALA A 122 -0.41 7.93 -23.07
C ALA A 122 -0.58 9.40 -22.64
N ALA A 123 0.45 10.02 -22.11
CA ALA A 123 0.45 11.45 -21.83
C ALA A 123 0.70 12.25 -23.11
N ASN A 124 0.04 13.41 -23.23
CA ASN A 124 0.32 14.36 -24.31
C ASN A 124 1.62 15.13 -23.99
N GLU A 125 2.34 15.56 -25.02
CA GLU A 125 3.64 16.25 -24.87
C GLU A 125 3.55 17.56 -24.05
N ASP A 126 2.37 18.17 -23.99
CA ASP A 126 2.11 19.41 -23.23
C ASP A 126 1.80 19.18 -21.74
N GLU A 127 1.63 17.92 -21.30
CA GLU A 127 1.34 17.60 -19.91
C GLU A 127 2.65 17.56 -19.10
N LYS A 128 2.81 18.49 -18.16
CA LYS A 128 3.97 18.54 -17.25
C LYS A 128 4.11 17.24 -16.48
N ALA A 129 5.29 16.64 -16.55
CA ALA A 129 5.65 15.55 -15.67
C ALA A 129 5.45 15.97 -14.20
N THR A 130 4.88 15.10 -13.40
CA THR A 130 4.80 15.28 -11.95
C THR A 130 6.23 15.18 -11.39
N THR A 131 6.93 16.32 -11.37
CA THR A 131 8.26 16.39 -10.77
C THR A 131 8.04 16.44 -9.26
N VAL A 132 8.08 15.30 -8.63
CA VAL A 132 8.14 15.25 -7.17
C VAL A 132 9.53 15.73 -6.77
N VAL A 133 9.62 17.01 -6.44
CA VAL A 133 10.80 17.55 -5.73
C VAL A 133 10.79 16.88 -4.36
N THR A 134 11.63 15.89 -4.22
CA THR A 134 11.88 15.25 -2.92
C THR A 134 12.69 16.25 -2.10
N GLU A 135 12.05 17.18 -1.42
CA GLU A 135 12.66 17.69 -0.21
C GLU A 135 12.75 16.49 0.74
N LYS A 136 13.96 15.95 0.86
CA LYS A 136 14.27 14.99 1.92
C LYS A 136 13.91 15.72 3.22
N PRO A 137 12.95 15.26 4.01
CA PRO A 137 12.81 15.77 5.35
C PRO A 137 14.13 15.45 6.07
N THR A 138 14.93 16.46 6.30
CA THR A 138 16.16 16.36 7.08
C THR A 138 15.71 16.10 8.51
N TYR A 139 15.66 14.83 8.88
CA TYR A 139 15.48 14.46 10.28
C TYR A 139 16.78 14.83 10.97
N ASP A 140 16.73 15.86 11.78
CA ASP A 140 17.77 16.19 12.72
C ASP A 140 17.78 15.10 13.81
N THR A 141 18.67 14.12 13.65
CA THR A 141 18.84 13.00 14.57
C THR A 141 19.31 13.42 15.96
N SER A 142 19.64 14.69 16.16
CA SER A 142 20.08 15.25 17.44
C SER A 142 18.95 15.69 18.37
N LYS A 143 17.69 15.80 17.87
CA LYS A 143 16.53 16.19 18.68
C LYS A 143 15.65 15.02 19.05
N LYS A 144 15.40 14.83 20.34
CA LYS A 144 14.49 13.81 20.86
C LYS A 144 13.08 14.02 20.27
N ILE A 145 12.44 12.91 19.87
CA ILE A 145 11.07 12.84 19.26
C ILE A 145 10.01 13.63 20.06
N THR A 146 10.27 13.91 21.31
CA THR A 146 9.38 14.63 22.24
C THR A 146 9.32 16.14 21.98
N GLU A 147 10.35 16.76 21.36
CA GLU A 147 10.44 18.21 21.15
C GLU A 147 9.86 18.68 19.80
N GLN A 148 9.67 17.79 18.83
CA GLN A 148 9.03 18.08 17.54
C GLN A 148 7.48 18.15 17.61
N LYS A 149 6.93 18.08 18.83
CA LYS A 149 5.49 18.00 19.10
C LYS A 149 4.79 19.36 19.27
N ALA A 150 5.49 20.47 19.09
CA ALA A 150 5.00 21.78 19.56
C ALA A 150 4.05 22.53 18.60
N GLU A 151 3.89 22.11 17.33
CA GLU A 151 3.05 22.86 16.37
C GLU A 151 1.90 22.05 15.75
N THR A 152 1.50 20.95 16.37
CA THR A 152 0.38 20.17 15.84
C THR A 152 -0.94 20.77 16.34
N SER A 153 -1.76 21.28 15.44
CA SER A 153 -3.11 21.80 15.70
C SER A 153 -3.91 20.82 16.59
N ILE A 154 -4.75 21.36 17.50
CA ILE A 154 -5.63 20.60 18.40
C ILE A 154 -6.46 19.56 17.64
N VAL A 155 -6.90 19.90 16.43
CA VAL A 155 -7.66 19.00 15.55
C VAL A 155 -6.83 17.77 15.12
N ALA A 156 -5.55 17.95 14.83
CA ALA A 156 -4.64 16.83 14.49
C ALA A 156 -4.37 15.92 15.70
N ARG A 157 -4.35 16.47 16.91
CA ARG A 157 -4.21 15.68 18.16
C ARG A 157 -5.44 14.83 18.44
N ILE A 158 -6.64 15.34 18.20
CA ILE A 158 -7.90 14.60 18.32
C ILE A 158 -7.98 13.50 17.24
N GLY A 159 -7.61 13.81 16.01
CA GLY A 159 -7.56 12.83 14.90
C GLY A 159 -6.58 11.68 15.13
N MET A 160 -5.39 11.98 15.69
CA MET A 160 -4.42 10.94 16.05
C MET A 160 -4.89 10.08 17.22
N GLY A 161 -5.64 10.65 18.18
CA GLY A 161 -6.26 9.90 19.27
C GLY A 161 -7.31 8.91 18.77
N ALA A 162 -8.24 9.38 17.94
CA ALA A 162 -9.27 8.56 17.33
C ALA A 162 -8.69 7.44 16.44
N GLY A 163 -7.67 7.75 15.63
CA GLY A 163 -6.98 6.76 14.79
C GLY A 163 -6.31 5.64 15.61
N LYS A 164 -5.71 5.97 16.77
CA LYS A 164 -5.16 4.96 17.69
C LYS A 164 -6.24 4.02 18.24
N VAL A 165 -7.37 4.56 18.64
CA VAL A 165 -8.48 3.75 19.18
C VAL A 165 -8.98 2.78 18.10
N VAL A 166 -9.24 3.25 16.88
CA VAL A 166 -9.69 2.40 15.77
C VAL A 166 -8.64 1.32 15.42
N ALA A 167 -7.35 1.68 15.40
CA ALA A 167 -6.28 0.72 15.14
C ALA A 167 -6.21 -0.37 16.22
N THR A 168 -6.38 0.00 17.51
CA THR A 168 -6.38 -0.94 18.62
C THR A 168 -7.58 -1.89 18.55
N PHE A 169 -8.77 -1.38 18.21
CA PHE A 169 -9.96 -2.22 18.00
C PHE A 169 -9.77 -3.21 16.84
N ASN A 170 -9.22 -2.76 15.73
CA ASN A 170 -8.95 -3.64 14.58
C ASN A 170 -7.93 -4.74 14.91
N GLN A 171 -6.89 -4.40 15.67
CA GLN A 171 -5.90 -5.38 16.13
C GLN A 171 -6.53 -6.38 17.09
N ALA A 172 -7.27 -5.93 18.09
CA ALA A 172 -7.96 -6.79 19.04
C ALA A 172 -8.97 -7.73 18.34
N ALA A 173 -9.71 -7.24 17.36
CA ALA A 173 -10.64 -8.07 16.57
C ALA A 173 -9.91 -9.18 15.79
N ARG A 174 -8.77 -8.87 15.18
CA ARG A 174 -7.95 -9.88 14.46
C ARG A 174 -7.37 -10.93 15.40
N GLU A 175 -6.86 -10.51 16.54
CA GLU A 175 -6.33 -11.42 17.57
C GLU A 175 -7.42 -12.34 18.12
N ALA A 176 -8.62 -11.80 18.37
CA ALA A 176 -9.77 -12.58 18.81
C ALA A 176 -10.17 -13.65 17.78
N ILE A 177 -10.25 -13.28 16.49
CA ILE A 177 -10.56 -14.21 15.40
C ILE A 177 -9.50 -15.29 15.29
N GLN A 178 -8.22 -14.93 15.33
CA GLN A 178 -7.12 -15.92 15.31
C GLN A 178 -7.17 -16.87 16.50
N THR A 179 -7.46 -16.37 17.68
CA THR A 179 -7.60 -17.19 18.87
C THR A 179 -8.78 -18.17 18.73
N MET A 180 -9.92 -17.70 18.19
CA MET A 180 -11.05 -18.58 17.90
C MET A 180 -10.70 -19.70 16.93
N LEU A 181 -10.06 -19.35 15.80
CA LEU A 181 -9.73 -20.29 14.77
C LEU A 181 -8.65 -21.29 15.18
N ASN A 182 -7.62 -20.83 15.90
CA ASN A 182 -6.45 -21.64 16.22
C ASN A 182 -6.57 -22.40 17.54
N THR A 183 -7.43 -21.95 18.45
CA THR A 183 -7.52 -22.54 19.80
C THR A 183 -8.92 -23.07 20.11
N ILE A 184 -9.95 -22.23 19.97
CA ILE A 184 -11.29 -22.57 20.44
C ILE A 184 -11.91 -23.65 19.53
N ILE A 185 -11.86 -23.48 18.21
CA ILE A 185 -12.47 -24.44 17.28
C ILE A 185 -11.81 -25.81 17.34
N PRO A 186 -10.46 -25.94 17.28
CA PRO A 186 -9.80 -27.25 17.43
C PRO A 186 -10.07 -27.89 18.80
N PHE A 187 -10.06 -27.09 19.86
CA PHE A 187 -10.35 -27.62 21.22
C PHE A 187 -11.78 -28.16 21.32
N MET A 188 -12.75 -27.42 20.82
CA MET A 188 -14.16 -27.85 20.82
C MET A 188 -14.36 -29.10 19.97
N ALA A 189 -13.68 -29.21 18.81
CA ALA A 189 -13.72 -30.42 18.00
C ALA A 189 -13.13 -31.64 18.74
N PHE A 190 -12.01 -31.45 19.43
CA PHE A 190 -11.39 -32.50 20.24
C PHE A 190 -12.31 -32.95 21.40
N VAL A 191 -12.91 -32.02 22.14
CA VAL A 191 -13.84 -32.30 23.23
C VAL A 191 -15.08 -33.05 22.72
N SER A 192 -15.65 -32.63 21.58
CA SER A 192 -16.81 -33.28 20.97
C SER A 192 -16.50 -34.72 20.56
N LEU A 193 -15.31 -34.96 19.99
CA LEU A 193 -14.84 -36.29 19.63
C LEU A 193 -14.67 -37.20 20.86
N LEU A 194 -14.07 -36.66 21.96
CA LEU A 194 -13.93 -37.36 23.23
C LEU A 194 -15.29 -37.78 23.81
N ILE A 195 -16.23 -36.85 23.86
CA ILE A 195 -17.60 -37.12 24.35
C ILE A 195 -18.26 -38.20 23.49
N GLY A 196 -18.13 -38.11 22.16
CA GLY A 196 -18.67 -39.13 21.25
C GLY A 196 -18.11 -40.52 21.48
N VAL A 197 -16.78 -40.62 21.72
CA VAL A 197 -16.13 -41.92 22.04
C VAL A 197 -16.62 -42.47 23.39
N ILE A 198 -16.72 -41.63 24.42
CA ILE A 198 -17.21 -42.04 25.74
C ILE A 198 -18.65 -42.54 25.65
N GLN A 199 -19.53 -41.83 24.98
CA GLN A 199 -20.93 -42.24 24.81
C GLN A 199 -21.06 -43.52 23.95
N GLY A 200 -20.26 -43.64 22.89
CA GLY A 200 -20.25 -44.81 22.01
C GLY A 200 -19.66 -46.08 22.66
N SER A 201 -18.78 -45.91 23.65
CA SER A 201 -18.19 -47.04 24.43
C SER A 201 -19.10 -47.61 25.51
N GLY A 202 -20.31 -47.05 25.69
CA GLY A 202 -21.28 -47.56 26.69
C GLY A 202 -20.94 -47.20 28.14
N MET A 203 -19.95 -46.36 28.38
CA MET A 203 -19.67 -45.83 29.73
C MET A 203 -20.78 -44.83 30.08
N LYS A 204 -21.63 -45.19 31.03
CA LYS A 204 -22.59 -44.28 31.62
C LYS A 204 -21.83 -43.36 32.60
N VAL A 205 -21.80 -42.06 32.31
CA VAL A 205 -21.37 -40.99 33.21
C VAL A 205 -22.55 -40.68 34.15
#